data_5e1cbb0bb625cd1fd77adc1012081219
#
_entry.id   5e1cbb0bb625cd1fd77adc1012081219
#
_cell.length_a   1.000
_cell.length_b   1.000
_cell.length_c   1.000
_cell.angle_alpha   90.00
_cell.angle_beta   90.00
_cell.angle_gamma   90.00
#
_symmetry.space_group_name_H-M   'P 1'
#
loop_
_entity.id
_entity.type
_entity.pdbx_description
1 polymer ?
#
loop_
_entity_poly.entity_id
_entity_poly.type
_entity_poly.pdbx_seq_one_letter_code
_entity_poly.pdbx_strand_id
1 'polypeptide(L)'
;MIFSIIGEKGEFQVTAESKRELKKILLNPFGEEYKNLFFDFQRMNIGAITVTINLRYCIINGKIEVIHNGFSDERIDKYFTTPSSFSAFIKRRYGDKYSNYNTSYFKKVVTQKVESLQRKIDFNEEKEKFLKFKSEFEDLLKKYGYSDSLKSYDYGEDLDYSQIYISTGSHEFDFLSSEDGKVSISK
;
A
#
# COMPACT_ATOMS: atom_id res chain seq x y z
N MET A 1 -5.36 -2.04 -25.65
CA MET A 1 -6.04 -1.69 -24.37
C MET A 1 -5.32 -0.50 -23.77
N ILE A 2 -6.08 0.42 -23.17
CA ILE A 2 -5.52 1.56 -22.42
C ILE A 2 -5.54 1.16 -20.95
N PHE A 3 -4.41 1.28 -20.30
CA PHE A 3 -4.25 1.03 -18.87
C PHE A 3 -4.08 2.37 -18.16
N SER A 4 -4.95 2.66 -17.21
CA SER A 4 -4.79 3.78 -16.27
C SER A 4 -3.91 3.30 -15.11
N ILE A 5 -2.85 4.04 -14.84
CA ILE A 5 -1.78 3.65 -13.92
C ILE A 5 -1.49 4.82 -13.01
N ILE A 6 -1.42 4.56 -11.71
CA ILE A 6 -0.98 5.56 -10.74
C ILE A 6 0.49 5.27 -10.39
N GLY A 7 1.31 6.28 -10.56
CA GLY A 7 2.73 6.27 -10.19
C GLY A 7 3.08 7.46 -9.31
N GLU A 8 4.37 7.67 -9.08
CA GLU A 8 4.89 8.69 -8.15
C GLU A 8 4.47 10.13 -8.52
N LYS A 9 4.35 10.42 -9.83
CA LYS A 9 3.96 11.74 -10.35
C LYS A 9 2.45 11.88 -10.62
N GLY A 10 1.64 10.91 -10.20
CA GLY A 10 0.21 10.89 -10.42
C GLY A 10 -0.24 9.87 -11.46
N GLU A 11 -1.47 10.04 -11.94
CA GLU A 11 -2.10 9.12 -12.90
C GLU A 11 -1.59 9.37 -14.32
N PHE A 12 -1.31 8.30 -15.05
CA PHE A 12 -0.93 8.32 -16.46
C PHE A 12 -1.52 7.12 -17.21
N GLN A 13 -1.57 7.21 -18.52
CA GLN A 13 -2.13 6.15 -19.36
C GLN A 13 -1.05 5.51 -20.22
N VAL A 14 -1.12 4.19 -20.34
CA VAL A 14 -0.25 3.41 -21.22
C VAL A 14 -1.11 2.55 -22.15
N THR A 15 -0.84 2.64 -23.45
CA THR A 15 -1.47 1.76 -24.44
C THR A 15 -0.61 0.51 -24.65
N ALA A 16 -1.19 -0.65 -24.42
CA ALA A 16 -0.54 -1.93 -24.64
C ALA A 16 -1.56 -2.98 -25.11
N GLU A 17 -1.13 -3.95 -25.89
CA GLU A 17 -1.99 -5.03 -26.38
C GLU A 17 -2.30 -6.07 -25.28
N SER A 18 -1.39 -6.19 -24.30
CA SER A 18 -1.50 -7.16 -23.21
C SER A 18 -0.80 -6.66 -21.94
N LYS A 19 -1.13 -7.27 -20.79
CA LYS A 19 -0.40 -7.05 -19.53
C LYS A 19 1.10 -7.36 -19.64
N ARG A 20 1.48 -8.32 -20.49
CA ARG A 20 2.89 -8.67 -20.72
C ARG A 20 3.62 -7.54 -21.45
N GLU A 21 2.98 -6.94 -22.43
CA GLU A 21 3.54 -5.79 -23.15
C GLU A 21 3.59 -4.56 -22.25
N LEU A 22 2.53 -4.28 -21.51
CA LEU A 22 2.52 -3.24 -20.49
C LEU A 22 3.73 -3.37 -19.56
N LYS A 23 3.98 -4.57 -19.04
CA LYS A 23 5.14 -4.81 -18.17
C LYS A 23 6.48 -4.55 -18.87
N LYS A 24 6.61 -4.85 -20.17
CA LYS A 24 7.82 -4.51 -20.92
C LYS A 24 8.03 -3.02 -21.08
N ILE A 25 6.96 -2.26 -21.34
CA ILE A 25 7.00 -0.79 -21.42
C ILE A 25 7.44 -0.22 -20.07
N LEU A 26 6.78 -0.64 -18.99
CA LEU A 26 7.08 -0.18 -17.63
C LEU A 26 8.48 -0.61 -17.13
N LEU A 27 9.09 -1.62 -17.71
CA LEU A 27 10.47 -2.07 -17.39
C LEU A 27 11.56 -1.32 -18.16
N ASN A 28 11.21 -0.47 -19.12
CA ASN A 28 12.19 0.26 -19.90
C ASN A 28 12.80 1.42 -19.06
N PRO A 29 14.06 1.31 -18.62
CA PRO A 29 14.65 2.30 -17.71
C PRO A 29 14.84 3.69 -18.34
N PHE A 30 14.75 3.78 -19.67
CA PHE A 30 14.83 5.03 -20.42
C PHE A 30 13.46 5.66 -20.67
N GLY A 31 12.36 4.93 -20.41
CA GLY A 31 10.99 5.41 -20.57
C GLY A 31 10.55 6.33 -19.42
N GLU A 32 9.71 7.30 -19.73
CA GLU A 32 9.11 8.17 -18.70
C GLU A 32 8.19 7.36 -17.77
N GLU A 33 7.54 6.32 -18.28
CA GLU A 33 6.71 5.42 -17.50
C GLU A 33 7.51 4.74 -16.37
N TYR A 34 8.73 4.28 -16.66
CA TYR A 34 9.61 3.70 -15.65
C TYR A 34 10.01 4.71 -14.57
N LYS A 35 10.29 5.95 -14.97
CA LYS A 35 10.66 7.02 -14.04
C LYS A 35 9.50 7.46 -13.15
N ASN A 36 8.26 7.16 -13.56
CA ASN A 36 7.05 7.44 -12.80
C ASN A 36 6.60 6.28 -11.90
N LEU A 37 7.29 5.15 -11.89
CA LEU A 37 7.01 4.07 -10.96
C LEU A 37 7.37 4.48 -9.53
N PHE A 38 6.53 4.10 -8.58
CA PHE A 38 6.88 4.19 -7.17
C PHE A 38 8.15 3.39 -6.89
N PHE A 39 8.98 3.92 -6.02
CA PHE A 39 10.15 3.24 -5.52
C PHE A 39 10.08 3.11 -4.01
N ASP A 40 10.25 1.88 -3.52
CA ASP A 40 10.35 1.61 -2.09
C ASP A 40 11.49 0.61 -1.84
N PHE A 41 12.07 0.67 -0.66
CA PHE A 41 13.11 -0.25 -0.26
C PHE A 41 12.93 -0.71 1.19
N GLN A 42 13.47 -1.89 1.47
CA GLN A 42 13.52 -2.44 2.81
C GLN A 42 14.91 -2.95 3.10
N ARG A 43 15.49 -2.49 4.20
CA ARG A 43 16.71 -3.06 4.76
C ARG A 43 16.36 -4.13 5.79
N MET A 44 17.12 -5.20 5.79
CA MET A 44 16.97 -6.27 6.75
C MET A 44 18.31 -6.93 7.05
N ASN A 45 18.48 -7.36 8.30
CA ASN A 45 19.66 -8.13 8.70
C ASN A 45 19.35 -9.61 8.66
N ILE A 46 20.17 -10.37 7.95
CA ILE A 46 20.13 -11.83 7.92
C ILE A 46 21.47 -12.36 8.48
N GLY A 47 21.48 -12.65 9.78
CA GLY A 47 22.74 -12.92 10.49
C GLY A 47 23.66 -11.69 10.45
N ALA A 48 24.88 -11.86 9.91
CA ALA A 48 25.85 -10.77 9.80
C ALA A 48 25.80 -10.01 8.46
N ILE A 49 24.76 -10.23 7.64
CA ILE A 49 24.61 -9.64 6.31
C ILE A 49 23.49 -8.62 6.35
N THR A 50 23.72 -7.43 5.83
CA THR A 50 22.66 -6.43 5.60
C THR A 50 22.21 -6.50 4.16
N VAL A 51 20.95 -6.86 3.97
CA VAL A 51 20.31 -7.00 2.66
C VAL A 51 19.38 -5.84 2.42
N THR A 52 19.43 -5.26 1.23
CA THR A 52 18.45 -4.29 0.76
C THR A 52 17.60 -4.91 -0.32
N ILE A 53 16.29 -4.85 -0.15
CA ILE A 53 15.29 -5.25 -1.14
C ILE A 53 14.68 -3.99 -1.70
N ASN A 54 14.75 -3.82 -3.02
CA ASN A 54 14.20 -2.68 -3.74
C ASN A 54 12.96 -3.13 -4.51
N LEU A 55 11.91 -2.33 -4.49
CA LEU A 55 10.69 -2.53 -5.26
C LEU A 55 10.44 -1.32 -6.14
N ARG A 56 10.11 -1.57 -7.42
CA ARG A 56 9.45 -0.60 -8.28
C ARG A 56 8.07 -1.13 -8.62
N TYR A 57 7.06 -0.32 -8.37
CA TYR A 57 5.67 -0.73 -8.51
C TYR A 57 4.80 0.43 -8.99
N CYS A 58 3.61 0.11 -9.44
CA CYS A 58 2.56 1.06 -9.74
C CYS A 58 1.23 0.52 -9.19
N ILE A 59 0.20 1.35 -9.24
CA ILE A 59 -1.16 0.95 -8.87
C ILE A 59 -2.00 0.87 -10.14
N ILE A 60 -2.66 -0.25 -10.36
CA ILE A 60 -3.57 -0.48 -11.46
C ILE A 60 -4.88 -1.00 -10.87
N ASN A 61 -5.99 -0.28 -11.10
CA ASN A 61 -7.31 -0.62 -10.55
C ASN A 61 -7.28 -0.82 -9.02
N GLY A 62 -6.64 0.09 -8.28
CA GLY A 62 -6.52 0.04 -6.82
C GLY A 62 -5.57 -1.06 -6.29
N LYS A 63 -4.88 -1.81 -7.16
CA LYS A 63 -3.98 -2.90 -6.77
C LYS A 63 -2.54 -2.61 -7.13
N ILE A 64 -1.64 -2.97 -6.21
CA ILE A 64 -0.19 -2.88 -6.44
C ILE A 64 0.23 -3.94 -7.46
N GLU A 65 0.86 -3.47 -8.54
CA GLU A 65 1.55 -4.31 -9.51
C GLU A 65 3.05 -4.08 -9.39
N VAL A 66 3.77 -5.12 -8.95
CA VAL A 66 5.24 -5.08 -8.87
C VAL A 66 5.81 -5.24 -10.27
N ILE A 67 6.49 -4.21 -10.74
CA ILE A 67 7.13 -4.19 -12.06
C ILE A 67 8.54 -4.77 -11.96
N HIS A 68 9.28 -4.36 -10.94
CA HIS A 68 10.65 -4.80 -10.73
C HIS A 68 10.94 -4.95 -9.24
N ASN A 69 11.67 -6.01 -8.90
CA ASN A 69 12.26 -6.17 -7.58
C ASN A 69 13.75 -6.45 -7.70
N GLY A 70 14.52 -6.00 -6.74
CA GLY A 70 15.95 -6.19 -6.72
C GLY A 70 16.48 -6.45 -5.33
N PHE A 71 17.62 -7.10 -5.26
CA PHE A 71 18.28 -7.50 -4.03
C PHE A 71 19.74 -7.08 -4.10
N SER A 72 20.25 -6.53 -3.03
CA SER A 72 21.68 -6.22 -2.86
C SER A 72 22.13 -6.56 -1.46
N ASP A 73 23.42 -6.82 -1.32
CA ASP A 73 24.13 -6.91 -0.05
C ASP A 73 24.98 -5.65 0.08
N GLU A 74 24.84 -4.92 1.16
CA GLU A 74 25.55 -3.64 1.37
C GLU A 74 27.09 -3.76 1.34
N ARG A 75 27.62 -4.96 1.53
CA ARG A 75 29.07 -5.21 1.47
C ARG A 75 29.62 -5.42 0.07
N ILE A 76 28.72 -5.52 -0.92
CA ILE A 76 29.09 -5.91 -2.27
C ILE A 76 28.29 -5.06 -3.25
N ASP A 77 28.98 -4.33 -4.09
CA ASP A 77 28.37 -3.56 -5.18
C ASP A 77 27.87 -4.50 -6.29
N LYS A 78 26.86 -5.30 -5.93
CA LYS A 78 26.20 -6.23 -6.84
C LYS A 78 24.70 -6.25 -6.62
N TYR A 79 23.97 -6.11 -7.70
CA TYR A 79 22.53 -6.09 -7.74
C TYR A 79 21.97 -7.34 -8.41
N PHE A 80 20.93 -7.92 -7.82
CA PHE A 80 20.26 -9.13 -8.29
C PHE A 80 18.79 -8.85 -8.54
N THR A 81 18.28 -9.28 -9.68
CA THR A 81 16.90 -9.00 -10.10
C THR A 81 15.91 -10.11 -9.74
N THR A 82 16.40 -11.24 -9.23
CA THR A 82 15.53 -12.37 -8.84
C THR A 82 15.88 -12.92 -7.47
N PRO A 83 14.88 -13.40 -6.70
CA PRO A 83 15.11 -14.08 -5.42
C PRO A 83 16.03 -15.29 -5.55
N SER A 84 15.95 -16.03 -6.66
CA SER A 84 16.76 -17.24 -6.88
C SER A 84 18.23 -16.93 -7.11
N SER A 85 18.54 -15.93 -7.93
CA SER A 85 19.93 -15.54 -8.18
C SER A 85 20.57 -14.96 -6.92
N PHE A 86 19.82 -14.21 -6.12
CA PHE A 86 20.30 -13.67 -4.85
C PHE A 86 20.49 -14.75 -3.80
N SER A 87 19.54 -15.68 -3.65
CA SER A 87 19.66 -16.83 -2.76
C SER A 87 20.88 -17.69 -3.08
N ALA A 88 21.10 -18.00 -4.35
CA ALA A 88 22.28 -18.75 -4.79
C ALA A 88 23.60 -18.00 -4.49
N PHE A 89 23.61 -16.68 -4.65
CA PHE A 89 24.74 -15.84 -4.27
C PHE A 89 25.01 -15.89 -2.77
N ILE A 90 23.99 -15.70 -1.91
CA ILE A 90 24.13 -15.76 -0.45
C ILE A 90 24.70 -17.09 -0.01
N LYS A 91 24.14 -18.21 -0.49
CA LYS A 91 24.64 -19.56 -0.18
C LYS A 91 26.09 -19.74 -0.59
N ARG A 92 26.45 -19.35 -1.81
CA ARG A 92 27.83 -19.50 -2.31
C ARG A 92 28.84 -18.62 -1.56
N ARG A 93 28.43 -17.41 -1.20
CA ARG A 93 29.34 -16.42 -0.57
C ARG A 93 29.54 -16.67 0.92
N TYR A 94 28.46 -17.05 1.62
CA TYR A 94 28.45 -17.11 3.09
C TYR A 94 28.27 -18.51 3.67
N GLY A 95 28.07 -19.51 2.80
CA GLY A 95 28.00 -20.92 3.16
C GLY A 95 26.64 -21.41 3.62
N ASP A 96 26.58 -22.69 3.97
CA ASP A 96 25.34 -23.43 4.24
C ASP A 96 24.57 -22.96 5.48
N LYS A 97 25.22 -22.26 6.41
CA LYS A 97 24.54 -21.64 7.55
C LYS A 97 23.46 -20.64 7.15
N TYR A 98 23.47 -20.15 5.90
CA TYR A 98 22.45 -19.26 5.32
C TYR A 98 21.44 -19.99 4.43
N SER A 99 21.38 -21.32 4.45
CA SER A 99 20.47 -22.13 3.61
C SER A 99 18.99 -21.82 3.81
N ASN A 100 18.59 -21.35 4.99
CA ASN A 100 17.24 -20.91 5.31
C ASN A 100 16.82 -19.65 4.53
N TYR A 101 17.78 -18.83 4.08
CA TYR A 101 17.54 -17.65 3.28
C TYR A 101 17.52 -18.01 1.78
N ASN A 102 16.61 -18.92 1.46
CA ASN A 102 16.43 -19.46 0.13
C ASN A 102 15.46 -18.61 -0.73
N THR A 103 15.21 -19.06 -1.93
CA THR A 103 14.30 -18.39 -2.87
C THR A 103 12.90 -18.15 -2.29
N SER A 104 12.36 -19.12 -1.54
CA SER A 104 11.03 -19.02 -0.92
C SER A 104 11.01 -17.96 0.18
N TYR A 105 12.08 -17.87 0.98
CA TYR A 105 12.23 -16.83 1.98
C TYR A 105 12.16 -15.43 1.36
N PHE A 106 12.97 -15.15 0.34
CA PHE A 106 12.99 -13.83 -0.29
C PHE A 106 11.68 -13.51 -1.04
N LYS A 107 11.03 -14.50 -1.64
CA LYS A 107 9.68 -14.33 -2.20
C LYS A 107 8.68 -13.91 -1.11
N LYS A 108 8.69 -14.60 0.04
CA LYS A 108 7.80 -14.27 1.16
C LYS A 108 8.03 -12.84 1.66
N VAL A 109 9.28 -12.40 1.80
CA VAL A 109 9.59 -11.04 2.24
C VAL A 109 9.05 -10.00 1.25
N VAL A 110 9.22 -10.23 -0.06
CA VAL A 110 8.64 -9.34 -1.10
C VAL A 110 7.12 -9.32 -1.00
N THR A 111 6.47 -10.47 -0.85
CA THR A 111 5.01 -10.56 -0.72
C THR A 111 4.52 -9.79 0.51
N GLN A 112 5.13 -9.99 1.67
CA GLN A 112 4.77 -9.28 2.91
C GLN A 112 4.94 -7.75 2.77
N LYS A 113 5.98 -7.31 2.07
CA LYS A 113 6.17 -5.89 1.78
C LYS A 113 5.07 -5.34 0.89
N VAL A 114 4.69 -6.06 -0.16
CA VAL A 114 3.60 -5.67 -1.07
C VAL A 114 2.26 -5.62 -0.33
N GLU A 115 1.96 -6.61 0.50
CA GLU A 115 0.75 -6.64 1.34
C GLU A 115 0.69 -5.46 2.32
N SER A 116 1.83 -5.11 2.91
CA SER A 116 1.91 -3.94 3.79
C SER A 116 1.65 -2.62 3.04
N LEU A 117 2.19 -2.49 1.82
CA LEU A 117 1.94 -1.32 0.98
C LEU A 117 0.48 -1.27 0.52
N GLN A 118 -0.12 -2.41 0.15
CA GLN A 118 -1.53 -2.48 -0.25
C GLN A 118 -2.45 -2.05 0.89
N ARG A 119 -2.22 -2.54 2.10
CA ARG A 119 -3.00 -2.13 3.28
C ARG A 119 -2.98 -0.61 3.52
N LYS A 120 -1.84 0.03 3.29
CA LYS A 120 -1.75 1.51 3.39
C LYS A 120 -2.58 2.23 2.34
N ILE A 121 -2.65 1.68 1.12
CA ILE A 121 -3.47 2.25 0.04
C ILE A 121 -4.95 2.08 0.39
N ASP A 122 -5.36 0.86 0.74
CA ASP A 122 -6.73 0.53 1.10
C ASP A 122 -7.21 1.42 2.27
N PHE A 123 -6.38 1.58 3.30
CA PHE A 123 -6.64 2.48 4.44
C PHE A 123 -6.82 3.95 4.00
N ASN A 124 -5.95 4.47 3.15
CA ASN A 124 -6.07 5.85 2.68
C ASN A 124 -7.34 6.07 1.86
N GLU A 125 -7.73 5.12 1.01
CA GLU A 125 -8.98 5.18 0.24
C GLU A 125 -10.20 5.19 1.16
N GLU A 126 -10.20 4.37 2.21
CA GLU A 126 -11.28 4.34 3.20
C GLU A 126 -11.35 5.63 4.01
N LYS A 127 -10.19 6.15 4.42
CA LYS A 127 -10.10 7.43 5.12
C LYS A 127 -10.66 8.59 4.27
N GLU A 128 -10.35 8.64 2.98
CA GLU A 128 -10.89 9.65 2.08
C GLU A 128 -12.40 9.54 1.94
N LYS A 129 -12.94 8.32 1.80
CA LYS A 129 -14.39 8.08 1.78
C LYS A 129 -15.06 8.56 3.06
N PHE A 130 -14.43 8.25 4.21
CA PHE A 130 -14.94 8.69 5.51
C PHE A 130 -14.93 10.22 5.65
N LEU A 131 -13.85 10.89 5.25
CA LEU A 131 -13.76 12.35 5.30
C LEU A 131 -14.81 13.03 4.38
N LYS A 132 -15.07 12.45 3.23
CA LYS A 132 -16.12 12.91 2.34
C LYS A 132 -17.51 12.75 2.99
N PHE A 133 -17.80 11.57 3.51
CA PHE A 133 -19.04 11.30 4.26
C PHE A 133 -19.21 12.29 5.41
N LYS A 134 -18.15 12.51 6.21
CA LYS A 134 -18.17 13.49 7.30
C LYS A 134 -18.55 14.87 6.82
N SER A 135 -17.94 15.36 5.74
CA SER A 135 -18.24 16.69 5.18
C SER A 135 -19.70 16.78 4.73
N GLU A 136 -20.20 15.78 4.04
CA GLU A 136 -21.61 15.73 3.59
C GLU A 136 -22.57 15.70 4.79
N PHE A 137 -22.21 14.99 5.85
CA PHE A 137 -23.00 14.89 7.07
C PHE A 137 -22.99 16.21 7.87
N GLU A 138 -21.86 16.89 7.99
CA GLU A 138 -21.77 18.23 8.58
C GLU A 138 -22.66 19.23 7.84
N ASP A 139 -22.68 19.20 6.52
CA ASP A 139 -23.54 20.08 5.71
C ASP A 139 -25.02 19.75 5.92
N LEU A 140 -25.37 18.47 6.07
CA LEU A 140 -26.72 18.06 6.41
C LEU A 140 -27.14 18.60 7.80
N LEU A 141 -26.30 18.47 8.81
CA LEU A 141 -26.57 19.00 10.15
C LEU A 141 -26.76 20.52 10.12
N LYS A 142 -25.92 21.27 9.42
CA LYS A 142 -26.08 22.72 9.24
C LYS A 142 -27.40 23.07 8.61
N LYS A 143 -27.78 22.36 7.55
CA LYS A 143 -29.05 22.57 6.84
C LYS A 143 -30.27 22.42 7.73
N TYR A 144 -30.24 21.55 8.73
CA TYR A 144 -31.33 21.32 9.68
C TYR A 144 -31.17 22.05 11.01
N GLY A 145 -30.18 22.93 11.16
CA GLY A 145 -29.96 23.74 12.37
C GLY A 145 -29.23 23.02 13.49
N TYR A 146 -28.55 21.90 13.19
CA TYR A 146 -27.77 21.11 14.18
C TYR A 146 -26.26 21.31 14.03
N SER A 147 -25.81 22.47 13.56
CA SER A 147 -24.39 22.73 13.25
C SER A 147 -23.42 22.49 14.43
N ASP A 148 -23.90 22.70 15.68
CA ASP A 148 -23.08 22.54 16.87
C ASP A 148 -23.22 21.15 17.52
N SER A 149 -23.95 20.24 16.87
CA SER A 149 -24.26 18.92 17.44
C SER A 149 -23.17 17.89 17.19
N LEU A 150 -22.28 18.11 16.21
CA LEU A 150 -21.16 17.21 15.95
C LEU A 150 -20.01 17.50 16.89
N LYS A 151 -19.80 16.65 17.91
CA LYS A 151 -18.78 16.88 18.94
C LYS A 151 -17.46 16.15 18.71
N SER A 152 -17.50 14.95 18.16
CA SER A 152 -16.27 14.22 17.84
C SER A 152 -16.49 13.20 16.74
N TYR A 153 -15.42 12.85 16.07
CA TYR A 153 -15.32 11.68 15.20
C TYR A 153 -13.91 11.14 15.36
N ASP A 154 -13.77 9.84 15.25
CA ASP A 154 -12.47 9.19 15.27
C ASP A 154 -12.36 8.24 14.08
N TYR A 155 -11.17 8.22 13.48
CA TYR A 155 -10.77 7.29 12.44
C TYR A 155 -9.35 6.85 12.73
N GLY A 156 -9.20 5.74 13.46
CA GLY A 156 -7.91 5.22 13.89
C GLY A 156 -7.33 4.18 12.94
N GLU A 157 -6.01 4.16 12.81
CA GLU A 157 -5.29 3.17 12.00
C GLU A 157 -5.47 1.72 12.51
N ASP A 158 -5.81 1.57 13.78
CA ASP A 158 -5.95 0.28 14.46
C ASP A 158 -7.42 -0.08 14.78
N LEU A 159 -8.39 0.72 14.32
CA LEU A 159 -9.80 0.51 14.61
C LEU A 159 -10.55 0.01 13.37
N ASP A 160 -11.19 -1.14 13.51
CA ASP A 160 -12.05 -1.73 12.47
C ASP A 160 -13.42 -1.03 12.36
N TYR A 161 -13.56 0.18 12.92
CA TYR A 161 -14.80 0.96 12.90
C TYR A 161 -14.54 2.46 12.88
N SER A 162 -15.51 3.20 12.31
CA SER A 162 -15.57 4.67 12.37
C SER A 162 -16.63 5.08 13.39
N GLN A 163 -16.31 6.02 14.26
CA GLN A 163 -17.22 6.49 15.28
C GLN A 163 -17.58 7.96 15.08
N ILE A 164 -18.86 8.28 15.11
CA ILE A 164 -19.37 9.65 15.01
C ILE A 164 -20.25 9.90 16.21
N TYR A 165 -19.92 10.93 16.96
CA TYR A 165 -20.70 11.41 18.10
C TYR A 165 -21.56 12.61 17.71
N ILE A 166 -22.87 12.54 17.98
CA ILE A 166 -23.80 13.64 17.80
C ILE A 166 -24.47 13.93 19.14
N SER A 167 -24.40 15.19 19.57
CA SER A 167 -25.14 15.68 20.74
C SER A 167 -26.18 16.70 20.28
N THR A 168 -27.44 16.46 20.58
CA THR A 168 -28.57 17.33 20.27
C THR A 168 -29.12 18.04 21.54
N GLY A 169 -28.25 18.48 22.42
CA GLY A 169 -28.62 19.18 23.66
C GLY A 169 -29.17 18.28 24.76
N SER A 170 -30.20 17.49 24.50
CA SER A 170 -30.82 16.57 25.50
C SER A 170 -30.52 15.09 25.22
N HIS A 171 -29.97 14.76 24.06
CA HIS A 171 -29.70 13.37 23.66
C HIS A 171 -28.32 13.28 23.01
N GLU A 172 -27.58 12.21 23.35
CA GLU A 172 -26.33 11.85 22.71
C GLU A 172 -26.55 10.58 21.90
N PHE A 173 -26.07 10.57 20.66
CA PHE A 173 -26.17 9.43 19.76
C PHE A 173 -24.78 9.04 19.28
N ASP A 174 -24.46 7.76 19.47
CA ASP A 174 -23.27 7.16 18.92
C ASP A 174 -23.62 6.41 17.63
N PHE A 175 -22.96 6.77 16.55
CA PHE A 175 -23.02 6.03 15.30
C PHE A 175 -21.75 5.20 15.20
N LEU A 176 -21.89 3.89 15.32
CA LEU A 176 -20.82 2.93 15.13
C LEU A 176 -21.03 2.23 13.78
N SER A 177 -20.06 2.32 12.91
CA SER A 177 -19.99 1.51 11.68
C SER A 177 -19.10 0.31 11.96
N SER A 178 -19.63 -0.91 11.88
CA SER A 178 -18.89 -2.16 11.96
C SER A 178 -18.41 -2.62 10.58
N GLU A 179 -17.49 -3.60 10.51
CA GLU A 179 -16.99 -4.19 9.26
C GLU A 179 -18.09 -4.68 8.31
N ASP A 180 -19.25 -5.06 8.81
CA ASP A 180 -20.41 -5.51 8.02
C ASP A 180 -21.24 -4.34 7.47
N GLY A 181 -20.82 -3.09 7.63
CA GLY A 181 -21.55 -1.91 7.17
C GLY A 181 -22.84 -1.63 7.95
N LYS A 182 -23.08 -2.31 9.08
CA LYS A 182 -24.22 -2.04 9.94
C LYS A 182 -23.96 -0.83 10.81
N VAL A 183 -24.83 0.16 10.72
CA VAL A 183 -24.84 1.31 11.62
C VAL A 183 -25.69 0.95 12.83
N SER A 184 -25.08 0.93 14.01
CA SER A 184 -25.82 0.84 15.29
C SER A 184 -25.93 2.22 15.90
N ILE A 185 -27.09 2.52 16.43
CA ILE A 185 -27.35 3.76 17.18
C ILE A 185 -27.52 3.35 18.63
N SER A 186 -26.62 3.78 19.52
CA SER A 186 -26.79 3.67 20.96
C SER A 186 -27.32 4.99 21.53
N LYS A 187 -28.21 4.88 22.48
CA LYS A 187 -28.76 6.00 23.25
C LYS A 187 -28.04 6.09 24.57
#